data_2f54b9fe8e8581f2976094fffa7df1ec
#
_entry.id   2f54b9fe8e8581f2976094fffa7df1ec
#
_cell.length_a   1.000
_cell.length_b   1.000
_cell.length_c   1.000
_cell.angle_alpha   90.00
_cell.angle_beta   90.00
_cell.angle_gamma   90.00
#
_symmetry.space_group_name_H-M   'P 1'
#
loop_
_entity.id
_entity.type
_entity.pdbx_description
1 polymer ?
#
loop_
_entity_poly.entity_id
_entity_poly.type
_entity_poly.pdbx_seq_one_letter_code
_entity_poly.pdbx_strand_id
1 'polypeptide(L)'
;MILSPAKINLSLKIKSQLKNGYHILSSHIVFLDLFDKIFIKKSSKDTLKIMGPFSSFLGFQNDRNLITKTIEFCRNNELTNNKFNITLEKNIPVSAGLGGGSANSASIIRYFLNNRKIDDVEKIIQFSKSLGADVPACVYSKPLFMEGIGEKISFIDIKKNLNIGIVLINIKEQ
;
A
#
# COMPACT_ATOMS: atom_id res chain seq x y z
N MET A 1 -4.13 15.61 -5.33
CA MET A 1 -4.86 14.48 -4.72
C MET A 1 -4.33 13.19 -5.32
N ILE A 2 -4.05 12.20 -4.48
CA ILE A 2 -3.58 10.87 -4.87
C ILE A 2 -4.67 9.87 -4.47
N LEU A 3 -5.11 9.02 -5.40
CA LEU A 3 -6.01 7.91 -5.11
C LEU A 3 -5.18 6.68 -4.73
N SER A 4 -5.55 6.06 -3.62
CA SER A 4 -4.89 4.89 -3.06
C SER A 4 -5.86 3.71 -3.06
N PRO A 5 -5.79 2.82 -4.06
CA PRO A 5 -6.77 1.75 -4.25
C PRO A 5 -6.60 0.64 -3.22
N ALA A 6 -7.72 0.12 -2.72
CA ALA A 6 -7.74 -1.11 -1.96
C ALA A 6 -7.25 -2.28 -2.83
N LYS A 7 -6.61 -3.27 -2.21
CA LYS A 7 -6.23 -4.52 -2.88
C LYS A 7 -7.01 -5.69 -2.30
N ILE A 8 -7.22 -6.71 -3.10
CA ILE A 8 -7.65 -8.02 -2.62
C ILE A 8 -6.80 -9.13 -3.19
N ASN A 9 -6.74 -10.23 -2.45
CA ASN A 9 -6.19 -11.48 -2.91
C ASN A 9 -7.33 -12.33 -3.48
N LEU A 10 -7.40 -12.47 -4.81
CA LEU A 10 -8.36 -13.38 -5.47
C LEU A 10 -8.04 -14.84 -5.14
N SER A 11 -6.77 -15.13 -4.90
CA SER A 11 -6.29 -16.39 -4.34
C SER A 11 -5.13 -16.12 -3.41
N LEU A 12 -5.02 -16.89 -2.35
CA LEU A 12 -3.89 -16.87 -1.43
C LEU A 12 -3.60 -18.30 -0.99
N LYS A 13 -2.43 -18.80 -1.37
CA LYS A 13 -1.95 -20.14 -0.98
C LYS A 13 -0.66 -20.00 -0.20
N ILE A 14 -0.63 -20.52 1.02
CA ILE A 14 0.58 -20.68 1.81
C ILE A 14 1.21 -22.00 1.40
N LYS A 15 2.43 -21.96 0.85
CA LYS A 15 3.17 -23.15 0.37
C LYS A 15 3.97 -23.80 1.49
N SER A 16 4.68 -23.00 2.29
CA SER A 16 5.48 -23.46 3.43
C SER A 16 5.84 -22.31 4.35
N GLN A 17 6.36 -22.65 5.53
CA GLN A 17 6.94 -21.69 6.46
C GLN A 17 8.45 -21.85 6.49
N LEU A 18 9.19 -20.76 6.42
CA LEU A 18 10.64 -20.71 6.55
C LEU A 18 11.04 -20.73 8.03
N LYS A 19 12.27 -21.15 8.32
CA LYS A 19 12.83 -21.20 9.70
C LYS A 19 12.84 -19.83 10.40
N ASN A 20 12.84 -18.73 9.65
CA ASN A 20 12.78 -17.36 10.17
C ASN A 20 11.34 -16.84 10.41
N GLY A 21 10.32 -17.72 10.32
CA GLY A 21 8.92 -17.40 10.56
C GLY A 21 8.15 -16.84 9.34
N TYR A 22 8.82 -16.48 8.25
CA TYR A 22 8.16 -16.03 7.03
C TYR A 22 7.46 -17.18 6.32
N HIS A 23 6.33 -16.89 5.66
CA HIS A 23 5.63 -17.86 4.84
C HIS A 23 5.97 -17.68 3.37
N ILE A 24 6.23 -18.78 2.68
CA ILE A 24 6.26 -18.82 1.23
C ILE A 24 4.81 -18.92 0.77
N LEU A 25 4.39 -17.94 0.00
CA LEU A 25 3.01 -17.84 -0.49
C LEU A 25 2.96 -17.67 -2.00
N SER A 26 1.77 -17.89 -2.56
CA SER A 26 1.44 -17.47 -3.91
C SER A 26 0.05 -16.83 -3.90
N SER A 27 -0.11 -15.72 -4.60
CA SER A 27 -1.34 -14.93 -4.54
C SER A 27 -1.59 -14.17 -5.84
N HIS A 28 -2.84 -14.20 -6.30
CA HIS A 28 -3.33 -13.30 -7.33
C HIS A 28 -3.88 -12.05 -6.66
N ILE A 29 -3.30 -10.90 -6.97
CA ILE A 29 -3.68 -9.61 -6.39
C ILE A 29 -4.33 -8.75 -7.47
N VAL A 30 -5.46 -8.15 -7.11
CA VAL A 30 -6.12 -7.14 -7.93
C VAL A 30 -6.49 -5.93 -7.06
N PHE A 31 -6.77 -4.81 -7.73
CA PHE A 31 -7.10 -3.55 -7.09
C PHE A 31 -8.56 -3.19 -7.35
N LEU A 32 -9.19 -2.60 -6.33
CA LEU A 32 -10.61 -2.27 -6.33
C LEU A 32 -10.82 -0.80 -6.66
N ASP A 33 -12.03 -0.50 -7.12
CA ASP A 33 -12.53 0.87 -7.26
C ASP A 33 -13.05 1.42 -5.90
N LEU A 34 -12.26 1.18 -4.86
CA LEU A 34 -12.44 1.68 -3.50
C LEU A 34 -11.11 2.32 -3.06
N PHE A 35 -11.14 3.61 -2.73
CA PHE A 35 -9.92 4.38 -2.53
C PHE A 35 -9.91 5.13 -1.21
N ASP A 36 -8.75 5.15 -0.54
CA ASP A 36 -8.37 6.26 0.31
C ASP A 36 -7.89 7.43 -0.55
N LYS A 37 -8.03 8.67 -0.05
CA LYS A 37 -7.51 9.85 -0.73
C LYS A 37 -6.42 10.49 0.09
N ILE A 38 -5.31 10.82 -0.56
CA ILE A 38 -4.14 11.43 0.09
C ILE A 38 -3.88 12.78 -0.55
N PHE A 39 -3.82 13.80 0.29
CA PHE A 39 -3.46 15.16 -0.11
C PHE A 39 -2.08 15.46 0.48
N ILE A 40 -1.13 15.84 -0.37
CA ILE A 40 0.26 16.16 0.02
C ILE A 40 0.54 17.60 -0.40
N LYS A 41 0.99 18.42 0.55
CA LYS A 41 1.42 19.80 0.32
C LYS A 41 2.76 20.03 1.01
N LYS A 42 3.72 20.65 0.32
CA LYS A 42 4.99 21.08 0.93
C LYS A 42 4.73 22.01 2.11
N SER A 43 5.53 21.87 3.17
CA SER A 43 5.37 22.61 4.42
C SER A 43 6.73 22.82 5.09
N SER A 44 6.78 23.68 6.10
CA SER A 44 7.97 23.87 6.97
C SER A 44 8.14 22.78 8.01
N LYS A 45 7.07 22.01 8.30
CA LYS A 45 7.06 20.88 9.24
C LYS A 45 6.19 19.74 8.73
N ASP A 46 6.50 18.53 9.16
CA ASP A 46 5.64 17.37 8.88
C ASP A 46 4.40 17.39 9.77
N THR A 47 3.26 17.20 9.14
CA THR A 47 1.99 17.01 9.85
C THR A 47 1.17 15.95 9.13
N LEU A 48 0.43 15.17 9.90
CA LEU A 48 -0.52 14.17 9.38
C LEU A 48 -1.88 14.42 10.02
N LYS A 49 -2.88 14.68 9.18
CA LYS A 49 -4.29 14.73 9.55
C LYS A 49 -4.99 13.53 8.94
N ILE A 50 -5.76 12.80 9.75
CA ILE A 50 -6.56 11.68 9.29
C ILE A 50 -8.03 12.02 9.49
N MET A 51 -8.84 11.81 8.45
CA MET A 51 -10.27 12.05 8.43
C MET A 51 -10.97 10.95 7.64
N GLY A 52 -12.28 10.98 7.56
CA GLY A 52 -13.08 9.98 6.83
C GLY A 52 -13.72 8.94 7.75
N PRO A 53 -14.60 8.09 7.21
CA PRO A 53 -15.46 7.20 8.00
C PRO A 53 -14.69 6.17 8.84
N PHE A 54 -13.47 5.80 8.45
CA PHE A 54 -12.65 4.82 9.16
C PHE A 54 -11.45 5.45 9.91
N SER A 55 -11.44 6.77 10.07
CA SER A 55 -10.32 7.48 10.72
C SER A 55 -10.20 7.14 12.22
N SER A 56 -11.30 6.95 12.93
CA SER A 56 -11.32 6.63 14.35
C SER A 56 -10.64 5.31 14.71
N PHE A 57 -10.57 4.37 13.77
CA PHE A 57 -9.94 3.07 13.97
C PHE A 57 -8.40 3.11 13.91
N LEU A 58 -7.79 4.22 13.49
CA LEU A 58 -6.34 4.35 13.37
C LEU A 58 -5.66 4.87 14.65
N GLY A 59 -6.45 5.27 15.66
CA GLY A 59 -5.94 5.82 16.92
C GLY A 59 -5.19 7.16 16.74
N PHE A 60 -4.74 7.74 17.86
CA PHE A 60 -4.09 9.07 17.87
C PHE A 60 -2.56 9.02 17.70
N GLN A 61 -1.96 7.85 17.49
CA GLN A 61 -0.49 7.70 17.42
C GLN A 61 0.03 7.98 16.01
N ASN A 62 0.19 9.26 15.66
CA ASN A 62 0.71 9.69 14.37
C ASN A 62 2.13 9.17 14.07
N ASP A 63 2.99 9.02 15.08
CA ASP A 63 4.39 8.60 14.90
C ASP A 63 4.52 7.13 14.49
N ARG A 64 3.52 6.29 14.78
CA ARG A 64 3.47 4.89 14.35
C ARG A 64 2.70 4.67 13.06
N ASN A 65 2.11 5.73 12.49
CA ASN A 65 1.34 5.61 11.26
C ASN A 65 2.25 5.26 10.08
N LEU A 66 1.78 4.35 9.24
CA LEU A 66 2.55 3.89 8.09
C LEU A 66 2.86 5.02 7.08
N ILE A 67 2.02 6.05 6.98
CA ILE A 67 2.27 7.24 6.15
C ILE A 67 3.51 7.99 6.65
N THR A 68 3.63 8.21 7.97
CA THR A 68 4.81 8.89 8.56
C THR A 68 6.08 8.09 8.27
N LYS A 69 6.05 6.78 8.51
CA LYS A 69 7.15 5.88 8.17
C LYS A 69 7.49 5.89 6.68
N THR A 70 6.49 6.02 5.82
CA THR A 70 6.70 6.09 4.36
C THR A 70 7.40 7.38 3.95
N ILE A 71 7.05 8.51 4.54
CA ILE A 71 7.77 9.77 4.25
C ILE A 71 9.23 9.69 4.70
N GLU A 72 9.48 9.10 5.87
CA GLU A 72 10.84 8.85 6.35
C GLU A 72 11.60 7.89 5.41
N PHE A 73 10.97 6.79 5.01
CA PHE A 73 11.51 5.89 3.98
C PHE A 73 11.86 6.63 2.69
N CYS A 74 10.97 7.50 2.20
CA CYS A 74 11.23 8.30 1.00
C CYS A 74 12.42 9.23 1.16
N ARG A 75 12.65 9.81 2.33
CA ARG A 75 13.83 10.64 2.62
C ARG A 75 15.10 9.80 2.66
N ASN A 76 15.09 8.68 3.35
CA ASN A 76 16.24 7.79 3.49
C ASN A 76 16.69 7.19 2.13
N ASN A 77 15.78 7.15 1.16
CA ASN A 77 16.04 6.71 -0.21
C ASN A 77 16.13 7.88 -1.20
N GLU A 78 16.38 9.10 -0.73
CA GLU A 78 16.62 10.30 -1.54
C GLU A 78 15.50 10.68 -2.51
N LEU A 79 14.29 10.17 -2.29
CA LEU A 79 13.13 10.52 -3.11
C LEU A 79 12.63 11.93 -2.84
N THR A 80 12.87 12.45 -1.65
CA THR A 80 12.51 13.81 -1.25
C THR A 80 13.29 14.26 -0.01
N ASN A 81 13.61 15.58 0.07
CA ASN A 81 14.16 16.22 1.28
C ASN A 81 13.17 17.20 1.92
N ASN A 82 11.95 17.30 1.34
CA ASN A 82 10.95 18.25 1.82
C ASN A 82 10.18 17.71 3.02
N LYS A 83 9.58 18.64 3.78
CA LYS A 83 8.57 18.38 4.78
C LYS A 83 7.18 18.61 4.17
N PHE A 84 6.17 17.92 4.70
CA PHE A 84 4.84 17.90 4.13
C PHE A 84 3.73 18.01 5.17
N ASN A 85 2.69 18.72 4.78
CA ASN A 85 1.37 18.61 5.41
C ASN A 85 0.58 17.58 4.61
N ILE A 86 0.23 16.46 5.26
CA ILE A 86 -0.49 15.34 4.65
C ILE A 86 -1.87 15.23 5.28
N THR A 87 -2.88 15.08 4.43
CA THR A 87 -4.22 14.73 4.87
C THR A 87 -4.61 13.40 4.22
N LEU A 88 -4.98 12.42 5.06
CA LEU A 88 -5.55 11.14 4.65
C LEU A 88 -7.05 11.14 4.86
N GLU A 89 -7.83 10.96 3.80
CA GLU A 89 -9.25 10.63 3.87
C GLU A 89 -9.39 9.10 3.82
N LYS A 90 -9.68 8.49 4.98
CA LYS A 90 -9.70 7.04 5.18
C LYS A 90 -11.09 6.48 4.84
N ASN A 91 -11.21 5.93 3.65
CA ASN A 91 -12.45 5.34 3.12
C ASN A 91 -12.39 3.81 3.04
N ILE A 92 -11.20 3.22 3.10
CA ILE A 92 -10.99 1.77 3.14
C ILE A 92 -11.08 1.33 4.60
N PRO A 93 -11.91 0.34 4.95
CA PRO A 93 -11.97 -0.23 6.30
C PRO A 93 -10.61 -0.67 6.82
N VAL A 94 -10.37 -0.41 8.11
CA VAL A 94 -9.12 -0.81 8.78
C VAL A 94 -9.21 -2.29 9.17
N SER A 95 -8.09 -3.01 9.04
CA SER A 95 -7.97 -4.45 9.38
C SER A 95 -8.90 -5.39 8.61
N ALA A 96 -9.43 -4.96 7.48
CA ALA A 96 -10.37 -5.72 6.65
C ALA A 96 -9.70 -6.61 5.57
N GLY A 97 -8.37 -6.82 5.62
CA GLY A 97 -7.65 -7.59 4.59
C GLY A 97 -7.47 -6.85 3.25
N LEU A 98 -7.94 -5.61 3.15
CA LEU A 98 -7.95 -4.79 1.92
C LEU A 98 -6.64 -4.05 1.65
N GLY A 99 -5.61 -4.24 2.46
CA GLY A 99 -4.29 -3.64 2.28
C GLY A 99 -4.25 -2.12 2.29
N GLY A 100 -5.21 -1.42 2.90
CA GLY A 100 -5.35 0.03 2.83
C GLY A 100 -4.10 0.79 3.30
N GLY A 101 -3.44 0.36 4.37
CA GLY A 101 -2.19 0.97 4.84
C GLY A 101 -1.05 0.79 3.84
N SER A 102 -0.87 -0.42 3.31
CA SER A 102 0.14 -0.73 2.28
C SER A 102 -0.12 0.04 0.99
N ALA A 103 -1.39 0.17 0.59
CA ALA A 103 -1.78 0.95 -0.57
C ALA A 103 -1.47 2.44 -0.39
N ASN A 104 -1.70 2.99 0.82
CA ASN A 104 -1.37 4.39 1.13
C ASN A 104 0.14 4.64 1.04
N SER A 105 0.96 3.77 1.64
CA SER A 105 2.42 3.83 1.51
C SER A 105 2.86 3.76 0.05
N ALA A 106 2.38 2.77 -0.67
CA ALA A 106 2.71 2.56 -2.07
C ALA A 106 2.34 3.76 -2.95
N SER A 107 1.18 4.37 -2.71
CA SER A 107 0.72 5.54 -3.46
C SER A 107 1.59 6.78 -3.22
N ILE A 108 2.11 6.95 -2.01
CA ILE A 108 3.08 8.00 -1.68
C ILE A 108 4.42 7.72 -2.37
N ILE A 109 4.91 6.48 -2.33
CA ILE A 109 6.14 6.10 -3.02
C ILE A 109 6.02 6.37 -4.52
N ARG A 110 4.94 5.92 -5.17
CA ARG A 110 4.68 6.21 -6.60
C ARG A 110 4.70 7.70 -6.91
N TYR A 111 4.09 8.52 -6.06
CA TYR A 111 4.08 9.97 -6.23
C TYR A 111 5.49 10.56 -6.32
N PHE A 112 6.46 10.05 -5.55
CA PHE A 112 7.84 10.51 -5.57
C PHE A 112 8.70 9.81 -6.64
N LEU A 113 8.31 8.64 -7.13
CA LEU A 113 9.03 7.91 -8.18
C LEU A 113 8.83 8.49 -9.59
N ASN A 114 7.82 9.32 -9.79
CA ASN A 114 7.57 9.97 -11.08
C ASN A 114 8.82 10.71 -11.54
N ASN A 115 9.45 10.28 -12.62
CA ASN A 115 10.69 10.79 -13.22
C ASN A 115 12.01 10.13 -12.76
N ARG A 116 11.95 8.95 -12.13
CA ARG A 116 13.15 8.18 -11.79
C ARG A 116 13.53 7.20 -12.90
N LYS A 117 14.84 6.82 -12.96
CA LYS A 117 15.33 5.75 -13.84
C LYS A 117 14.76 4.39 -13.40
N ILE A 118 14.62 3.46 -14.35
CA ILE A 118 14.00 2.14 -14.09
C ILE A 118 14.74 1.38 -12.98
N ASP A 119 16.07 1.35 -13.00
CA ASP A 119 16.89 0.62 -12.01
C ASP A 119 16.68 1.16 -10.59
N ASP A 120 16.58 2.48 -10.43
CA ASP A 120 16.30 3.11 -9.14
C ASP A 120 14.88 2.75 -8.66
N VAL A 121 13.91 2.65 -9.58
CA VAL A 121 12.52 2.30 -9.28
C VAL A 121 12.43 0.89 -8.72
N GLU A 122 13.00 -0.10 -9.39
CA GLU A 122 12.99 -1.50 -8.94
C GLU A 122 13.62 -1.66 -7.56
N LYS A 123 14.76 -1.04 -7.33
CA LYS A 123 15.47 -1.06 -6.06
C LYS A 123 14.61 -0.45 -4.93
N ILE A 124 13.98 0.69 -5.18
CA ILE A 124 13.09 1.34 -4.21
C ILE A 124 11.88 0.47 -3.91
N ILE A 125 11.29 -0.17 -4.93
CA ILE A 125 10.17 -1.09 -4.74
C ILE A 125 10.58 -2.27 -3.86
N GLN A 126 11.73 -2.89 -4.10
CA GLN A 126 12.24 -3.96 -3.25
C GLN A 126 12.45 -3.51 -1.81
N PHE A 127 13.05 -2.35 -1.58
CA PHE A 127 13.28 -1.80 -0.24
C PHE A 127 11.98 -1.45 0.48
N SER A 128 10.93 -1.10 -0.25
CA SER A 128 9.62 -0.75 0.33
C SER A 128 8.96 -1.90 1.10
N LYS A 129 9.46 -3.14 0.95
CA LYS A 129 9.06 -4.29 1.74
C LYS A 129 9.29 -4.09 3.25
N SER A 130 10.25 -3.25 3.64
CA SER A 130 10.48 -2.88 5.05
C SER A 130 9.30 -2.15 5.68
N LEU A 131 8.45 -1.52 4.88
CA LEU A 131 7.21 -0.88 5.31
C LEU A 131 6.04 -1.86 5.47
N GLY A 132 6.06 -2.96 4.73
CA GLY A 132 5.06 -4.01 4.78
C GLY A 132 5.13 -4.93 3.56
N ALA A 133 4.79 -6.22 3.75
CA ALA A 133 4.93 -7.25 2.71
C ALA A 133 4.13 -6.95 1.43
N ASP A 134 2.98 -6.29 1.55
CA ASP A 134 2.11 -5.94 0.42
C ASP A 134 2.52 -4.62 -0.27
N VAL A 135 3.42 -3.82 0.33
CA VAL A 135 3.76 -2.49 -0.22
C VAL A 135 4.37 -2.59 -1.62
N PRO A 136 5.34 -3.50 -1.91
CA PRO A 136 5.89 -3.66 -3.25
C PRO A 136 4.81 -3.94 -4.31
N ALA A 137 3.92 -4.87 -4.04
CA ALA A 137 2.80 -5.19 -4.94
C ALA A 137 1.87 -3.98 -5.16
N CYS A 138 1.57 -3.23 -4.09
CA CYS A 138 0.75 -2.03 -4.16
C CYS A 138 1.42 -0.88 -4.91
N VAL A 139 2.77 -0.81 -4.98
CA VAL A 139 3.46 0.20 -5.77
C VAL A 139 3.17 0.03 -7.26
N TYR A 140 3.08 -1.18 -7.78
CA TYR A 140 2.71 -1.42 -9.18
C TYR A 140 1.25 -1.06 -9.48
N SER A 141 0.33 -1.27 -8.52
CA SER A 141 -1.11 -0.97 -8.66
C SER A 141 -1.73 -1.52 -9.95
N LYS A 142 -1.35 -2.72 -10.33
CA LYS A 142 -1.82 -3.46 -11.49
C LYS A 142 -2.12 -4.90 -11.07
N PRO A 143 -3.04 -5.61 -11.75
CA PRO A 143 -3.23 -7.04 -11.51
C PRO A 143 -1.92 -7.80 -11.62
N LEU A 144 -1.58 -8.59 -10.61
CA LEU A 144 -0.31 -9.29 -10.54
C LEU A 144 -0.43 -10.62 -9.79
N PHE A 145 0.51 -11.51 -10.08
CA PHE A 145 0.76 -12.71 -9.33
C PHE A 145 2.03 -12.52 -8.51
N MET A 146 1.94 -12.80 -7.23
CA MET A 146 3.02 -12.64 -6.25
C MET A 146 3.39 -14.00 -5.66
N GLU A 147 4.67 -14.30 -5.59
CA GLU A 147 5.21 -15.53 -5.01
C GLU A 147 6.35 -15.26 -4.04
N GLY A 148 6.75 -16.34 -3.35
CA GLY A 148 7.82 -16.31 -2.36
C GLY A 148 7.36 -15.63 -1.08
N ILE A 149 8.19 -14.77 -0.52
CA ILE A 149 7.85 -13.90 0.62
C ILE A 149 7.39 -12.50 0.14
N GLY A 150 6.87 -12.40 -1.11
CA GLY A 150 6.41 -11.17 -1.74
C GLY A 150 7.42 -10.51 -2.68
N GLU A 151 8.54 -11.17 -2.98
CA GLU A 151 9.62 -10.63 -3.82
C GLU A 151 9.49 -10.97 -5.31
N LYS A 152 8.77 -12.06 -5.64
CA LYS A 152 8.59 -12.49 -7.02
C LYS A 152 7.24 -11.98 -7.52
N ILE A 153 7.28 -11.04 -8.44
CA ILE A 153 6.08 -10.41 -9.01
C ILE A 153 6.08 -10.63 -10.52
N SER A 154 4.95 -11.12 -11.02
CA SER A 154 4.66 -11.20 -12.46
C SER A 154 3.31 -10.55 -12.75
N PHE A 155 3.23 -9.79 -13.85
CA PHE A 155 1.99 -9.10 -14.19
C PHE A 155 1.02 -10.04 -14.91
N ILE A 156 -0.27 -9.87 -14.62
CA ILE A 156 -1.34 -10.63 -15.26
C ILE A 156 -1.92 -9.75 -16.38
N ASP A 157 -1.85 -10.26 -17.61
CA ASP A 157 -2.53 -9.63 -18.74
C ASP A 157 -4.00 -10.09 -18.75
N ILE A 158 -4.90 -9.21 -18.33
CA ILE A 158 -6.34 -9.47 -18.37
C ILE A 158 -6.85 -9.09 -19.76
N LYS A 159 -6.88 -10.07 -20.67
CA LYS A 159 -7.34 -9.91 -22.06
C LYS A 159 -8.83 -9.61 -22.22
N LYS A 160 -9.63 -9.75 -21.17
CA LYS A 160 -11.08 -9.44 -21.15
C LYS A 160 -11.39 -8.54 -19.96
N ASN A 161 -12.19 -7.51 -20.17
CA ASN A 161 -12.75 -6.72 -19.10
C ASN A 161 -13.72 -7.60 -18.29
N LEU A 162 -13.24 -8.08 -17.15
CA LEU A 162 -14.04 -8.85 -16.20
C LEU A 162 -14.52 -7.87 -15.13
N ASN A 163 -15.81 -7.53 -15.17
CA ASN A 163 -16.43 -6.73 -14.12
C ASN A 163 -16.92 -7.66 -13.01
N ILE A 164 -16.25 -7.59 -11.86
CA ILE A 164 -16.64 -8.37 -10.66
C ILE A 164 -17.12 -7.37 -9.61
N GLY A 165 -18.36 -7.56 -9.15
CA GLY A 165 -18.89 -6.91 -7.97
C GLY A 165 -18.37 -7.58 -6.70
N ILE A 166 -17.93 -6.80 -5.71
CA ILE A 166 -17.44 -7.29 -4.43
C ILE A 166 -18.33 -6.70 -3.33
N VAL A 167 -18.83 -7.57 -2.46
CA VAL A 167 -19.54 -7.18 -1.25
C VAL A 167 -18.64 -7.43 -0.05
N LEU A 168 -18.34 -6.36 0.69
CA LEU A 168 -17.58 -6.43 1.92
C LEU A 168 -18.54 -6.58 3.10
N ILE A 169 -18.47 -7.71 3.79
CA ILE A 169 -19.21 -7.95 5.03
C ILE A 169 -18.28 -7.72 6.21
N ASN A 170 -18.57 -6.70 7.00
CA ASN A 170 -17.84 -6.42 8.23
C ASN A 170 -18.58 -7.07 9.41
N ILE A 171 -18.06 -8.19 9.90
CA ILE A 171 -18.57 -8.86 11.10
C ILE A 171 -17.98 -8.11 12.30
N LYS A 172 -18.83 -7.40 13.04
CA LYS A 172 -18.42 -6.88 14.35
C LYS A 172 -18.37 -8.07 15.30
N GLU A 173 -17.18 -8.34 15.84
CA GLU A 173 -17.08 -9.22 17.03
C GLU A 173 -17.84 -8.52 18.18
N GLN A 174 -18.73 -9.27 18.80
CA GLN A 174 -19.50 -8.84 19.99
C GLN A 174 -18.62 -8.91 21.24
#